data_9e4953a38fb3fd04ec22fda10e30786d
#
_entry.id   9e4953a38fb3fd04ec22fda10e30786d
#
_cell.length_a   1.000
_cell.length_b   1.000
_cell.length_c   1.000
_cell.angle_alpha   90.00
_cell.angle_beta   90.00
_cell.angle_gamma   90.00
#
_symmetry.space_group_name_H-M   'P 1'
#
loop_
_entity.id
_entity.type
_entity.pdbx_description
1 polymer ?
#
loop_
_entity_poly.entity_id
_entity_poly.type
_entity_poly.pdbx_seq_one_letter_code
_entity_poly.pdbx_strand_id
1 'polypeptide(L)'
;VSGPVIRAAAKLGVPTAVHEQNAFPGVTNKMLAKKVDRVMITTPAAQDYFKAKHPTVVTGLPVRGEMLRADRDLSRAELGVDGRPLILSMGGSLGAKAINDAVKHMILSRYKDKNCYYLHATGSNGAGMIDELSKEIDLKENSHVMLREYINDMDRCMSAADLVICRAGASTISELQVMGKPSILIPYPYAAENHQYYNAKDLADNNAAVLIEEKDLDGEKLTAIVDLLISNMDKLKQFGENAKKMAVTDASERITNCICEIVK
;
A
#
# COMPACT_ATOMS: atom_id res chain seq x y z
N VAL A 1 8.81 -9.44 -20.78
CA VAL A 1 10.23 -9.75 -21.08
C VAL A 1 10.64 -11.09 -20.46
N SER A 2 10.30 -11.38 -19.19
CA SER A 2 10.69 -12.61 -18.48
C SER A 2 10.07 -13.92 -19.04
N GLY A 3 8.86 -13.86 -19.58
CA GLY A 3 8.13 -15.04 -20.03
C GLY A 3 8.90 -15.98 -21.00
N PRO A 4 9.42 -15.49 -22.13
CA PRO A 4 10.20 -16.30 -23.06
C PRO A 4 11.48 -16.88 -22.43
N VAL A 5 12.18 -16.09 -21.61
CA VAL A 5 13.43 -16.51 -20.95
C VAL A 5 13.19 -17.66 -19.97
N ILE A 6 12.22 -17.48 -19.04
CA ILE A 6 11.87 -18.52 -18.06
C ILE A 6 11.37 -19.80 -18.77
N ARG A 7 10.56 -19.65 -19.84
CA ARG A 7 10.10 -20.79 -20.61
C ARG A 7 11.25 -21.56 -21.28
N ALA A 8 12.25 -20.85 -21.80
CA ALA A 8 13.44 -21.47 -22.39
C ALA A 8 14.27 -22.19 -21.32
N ALA A 9 14.53 -21.54 -20.19
CA ALA A 9 15.24 -22.13 -19.05
C ALA A 9 14.58 -23.43 -18.56
N ALA A 10 13.26 -23.42 -18.35
CA ALA A 10 12.49 -24.60 -17.96
C ALA A 10 12.59 -25.74 -18.98
N LYS A 11 12.62 -25.44 -20.31
CA LYS A 11 12.83 -26.44 -21.35
C LYS A 11 14.22 -27.05 -21.33
N LEU A 12 15.23 -26.30 -20.93
CA LEU A 12 16.62 -26.74 -20.82
C LEU A 12 16.91 -27.46 -19.49
N GLY A 13 15.91 -27.69 -18.64
CA GLY A 13 16.09 -28.33 -17.34
C GLY A 13 16.75 -27.45 -16.29
N VAL A 14 16.87 -26.13 -16.53
CA VAL A 14 17.36 -25.20 -15.52
C VAL A 14 16.25 -25.00 -14.48
N PRO A 15 16.55 -25.09 -13.17
CA PRO A 15 15.58 -24.79 -12.11
C PRO A 15 14.97 -23.39 -12.26
N THR A 16 13.65 -23.33 -12.19
CA THR A 16 12.90 -22.10 -12.46
C THR A 16 11.85 -21.81 -11.39
N ALA A 17 11.73 -20.54 -11.03
CA ALA A 17 10.67 -20.06 -10.14
C ALA A 17 10.06 -18.78 -10.68
N VAL A 18 8.82 -18.52 -10.30
CA VAL A 18 8.15 -17.23 -10.50
C VAL A 18 7.53 -16.78 -9.19
N HIS A 19 7.48 -15.45 -9.00
CA HIS A 19 6.83 -14.82 -7.86
C HIS A 19 5.72 -13.90 -8.35
N GLU A 20 4.51 -14.12 -7.87
CA GLU A 20 3.37 -13.23 -8.11
C GLU A 20 3.19 -12.29 -6.94
N GLN A 21 3.24 -10.99 -7.22
CA GLN A 21 3.15 -9.95 -6.21
C GLN A 21 1.70 -9.57 -5.87
N ASN A 22 0.78 -9.75 -6.80
CA ASN A 22 -0.60 -9.27 -6.70
C ASN A 22 -1.58 -10.38 -6.29
N ALA A 23 -2.70 -9.99 -5.71
CA ALA A 23 -3.82 -10.89 -5.40
C ALA A 23 -4.47 -11.47 -6.67
N PHE A 24 -4.39 -10.75 -7.80
CA PHE A 24 -4.79 -11.29 -9.11
C PHE A 24 -3.57 -11.43 -10.01
N PRO A 25 -3.21 -12.67 -10.42
CA PRO A 25 -1.97 -12.90 -11.14
C PRO A 25 -2.01 -12.47 -12.59
N GLY A 26 -0.88 -11.92 -13.05
CA GLY A 26 -0.68 -11.57 -14.45
C GLY A 26 -0.67 -12.80 -15.38
N VAL A 27 -1.06 -12.60 -16.65
CA VAL A 27 -1.15 -13.64 -17.68
C VAL A 27 0.16 -14.43 -17.81
N THR A 28 1.31 -13.73 -17.79
CA THR A 28 2.62 -14.37 -17.91
C THR A 28 2.88 -15.36 -16.78
N ASN A 29 2.61 -14.99 -15.53
CA ASN A 29 2.82 -15.87 -14.38
C ASN A 29 1.85 -17.08 -14.43
N LYS A 30 0.59 -16.88 -14.82
CA LYS A 30 -0.38 -17.99 -15.04
C LYS A 30 0.09 -18.98 -16.12
N MET A 31 0.68 -18.48 -17.20
CA MET A 31 1.22 -19.36 -18.27
C MET A 31 2.49 -20.09 -17.82
N LEU A 32 3.37 -19.45 -17.09
CA LEU A 32 4.62 -20.04 -16.61
C LEU A 32 4.39 -21.06 -15.50
N ALA A 33 3.39 -20.87 -14.65
CA ALA A 33 3.06 -21.74 -13.53
C ALA A 33 2.96 -23.23 -13.89
N LYS A 34 2.52 -23.53 -15.11
CA LYS A 34 2.42 -24.92 -15.63
C LYS A 34 3.78 -25.55 -15.96
N LYS A 35 4.87 -24.78 -15.92
CA LYS A 35 6.18 -25.21 -16.45
C LYS A 35 7.30 -25.06 -15.44
N VAL A 36 7.22 -24.07 -14.57
CA VAL A 36 8.24 -23.78 -13.57
C VAL A 36 8.20 -24.77 -12.40
N ASP A 37 9.31 -24.89 -11.71
CA ASP A 37 9.46 -25.81 -10.58
C ASP A 37 8.84 -25.24 -9.30
N ARG A 38 8.72 -23.89 -9.20
CA ARG A 38 8.09 -23.25 -8.06
C ARG A 38 7.31 -22.00 -8.47
N VAL A 39 6.10 -21.88 -7.92
CA VAL A 39 5.29 -20.66 -7.97
C VAL A 39 5.14 -20.12 -6.57
N MET A 40 5.70 -18.95 -6.32
CA MET A 40 5.57 -18.21 -5.06
C MET A 40 4.51 -17.12 -5.23
N ILE A 41 3.71 -16.90 -4.21
CA ILE A 41 2.62 -15.92 -4.20
C ILE A 41 2.69 -15.06 -2.94
N THR A 42 2.30 -13.80 -3.06
CA THR A 42 2.31 -12.86 -1.94
C THR A 42 1.17 -13.12 -0.97
N THR A 43 -0.01 -13.40 -1.48
CA THR A 43 -1.24 -13.62 -0.69
C THR A 43 -1.93 -14.92 -1.09
N PRO A 44 -2.58 -15.62 -0.14
CA PRO A 44 -3.43 -16.78 -0.44
C PRO A 44 -4.51 -16.50 -1.49
N ALA A 45 -5.01 -15.27 -1.59
CA ALA A 45 -6.03 -14.86 -2.55
C ALA A 45 -5.62 -15.13 -4.02
N ALA A 46 -4.32 -15.17 -4.32
CA ALA A 46 -3.82 -15.48 -5.66
C ALA A 46 -3.87 -16.98 -6.01
N GLN A 47 -4.01 -17.86 -5.03
CA GLN A 47 -3.81 -19.31 -5.19
C GLN A 47 -4.74 -19.94 -6.21
N ASP A 48 -6.03 -19.64 -6.14
CA ASP A 48 -7.08 -20.28 -6.96
C ASP A 48 -6.98 -19.92 -8.45
N TYR A 49 -6.24 -18.87 -8.79
CA TYR A 49 -6.01 -18.47 -10.17
C TYR A 49 -4.90 -19.27 -10.87
N PHE A 50 -4.12 -20.07 -10.12
CA PHE A 50 -3.02 -20.83 -10.66
C PHE A 50 -3.39 -22.30 -10.95
N LYS A 51 -3.10 -22.75 -12.17
CA LYS A 51 -3.03 -24.16 -12.53
C LYS A 51 -1.55 -24.55 -12.61
N ALA A 52 -0.88 -24.56 -11.47
CA ALA A 52 0.55 -24.79 -11.38
C ALA A 52 0.91 -26.28 -11.46
N LYS A 53 2.15 -26.56 -11.93
CA LYS A 53 2.73 -27.93 -11.97
C LYS A 53 2.92 -28.50 -10.56
N HIS A 54 3.27 -27.64 -9.60
CA HIS A 54 3.42 -27.94 -8.18
C HIS A 54 2.56 -26.97 -7.36
N PRO A 55 2.17 -27.30 -6.12
CA PRO A 55 1.45 -26.39 -5.26
C PRO A 55 2.14 -25.03 -5.15
N THR A 56 1.37 -23.95 -5.13
CA THR A 56 1.87 -22.61 -4.89
C THR A 56 2.31 -22.46 -3.43
N VAL A 57 3.32 -21.62 -3.19
CA VAL A 57 3.83 -21.33 -1.84
C VAL A 57 3.56 -19.88 -1.49
N VAL A 58 2.90 -19.64 -0.37
CA VAL A 58 2.69 -18.28 0.15
C VAL A 58 3.97 -17.81 0.82
N THR A 59 4.68 -16.90 0.15
CA THR A 59 5.95 -16.34 0.64
C THR A 59 5.81 -14.91 1.16
N GLY A 60 4.72 -14.24 0.84
CA GLY A 60 4.65 -12.79 1.02
C GLY A 60 5.52 -12.04 0.01
N LEU A 61 5.56 -10.72 0.14
CA LEU A 61 6.44 -9.84 -0.62
C LEU A 61 7.44 -9.18 0.33
N PRO A 62 8.76 -9.23 0.05
CA PRO A 62 9.74 -8.58 0.90
C PRO A 62 9.48 -7.08 1.05
N VAL A 63 9.54 -6.61 2.28
CA VAL A 63 9.47 -5.19 2.62
C VAL A 63 10.82 -4.71 3.13
N ARG A 64 11.05 -3.40 3.08
CA ARG A 64 12.28 -2.80 3.59
C ARG A 64 12.41 -3.04 5.09
N GLY A 65 13.63 -3.33 5.54
CA GLY A 65 13.88 -3.63 6.97
C GLY A 65 13.53 -2.49 7.92
N GLU A 66 13.61 -1.24 7.46
CA GLU A 66 13.20 -0.05 8.20
C GLU A 66 11.70 -0.11 8.57
N MET A 67 10.83 -0.56 7.66
CA MET A 67 9.41 -0.74 7.92
C MET A 67 9.13 -1.73 9.07
N LEU A 68 9.94 -2.78 9.19
CA LEU A 68 9.78 -3.80 10.24
C LEU A 68 10.26 -3.33 11.61
N ARG A 69 11.11 -2.30 11.66
CA ARG A 69 11.74 -1.79 12.89
C ARG A 69 11.26 -0.41 13.31
N ALA A 70 10.43 0.24 12.50
CA ALA A 70 9.95 1.58 12.80
C ALA A 70 9.14 1.62 14.10
N ASP A 71 9.53 2.52 14.99
CA ASP A 71 8.84 2.77 16.24
C ASP A 71 7.88 3.95 16.08
N ARG A 72 6.63 3.76 16.53
CA ARG A 72 5.57 4.76 16.36
C ARG A 72 5.80 6.02 17.18
N ASP A 73 6.17 5.85 18.44
CA ASP A 73 6.26 6.99 19.36
C ASP A 73 7.48 7.85 19.01
N LEU A 74 8.60 7.20 18.67
CA LEU A 74 9.78 7.89 18.15
C LEU A 74 9.47 8.61 16.84
N SER A 75 8.79 7.96 15.91
CA SER A 75 8.42 8.55 14.62
C SER A 75 7.51 9.78 14.79
N ARG A 76 6.55 9.72 15.72
CA ARG A 76 5.66 10.86 16.03
C ARG A 76 6.44 12.02 16.65
N ALA A 77 7.35 11.73 17.59
CA ALA A 77 8.19 12.75 18.21
C ALA A 77 9.08 13.47 17.16
N GLU A 78 9.71 12.73 16.26
CA GLU A 78 10.54 13.27 15.18
C GLU A 78 9.75 14.11 14.17
N LEU A 79 8.48 13.75 13.90
CA LEU A 79 7.59 14.53 13.04
C LEU A 79 6.91 15.71 13.74
N GLY A 80 7.08 15.86 15.04
CA GLY A 80 6.41 16.89 15.84
C GLY A 80 4.91 16.68 15.97
N VAL A 81 4.44 15.41 15.93
CA VAL A 81 3.03 15.03 16.00
C VAL A 81 2.68 14.64 17.44
N ASP A 82 1.70 15.31 18.03
CA ASP A 82 1.18 15.02 19.36
C ASP A 82 0.16 13.86 19.38
N GLY A 83 -0.68 13.77 20.42
CA GLY A 83 -1.69 12.71 20.57
C GLY A 83 -2.84 12.73 19.55
N ARG A 84 -2.97 13.77 18.70
CA ARG A 84 -4.02 13.86 17.68
C ARG A 84 -3.79 12.88 16.53
N PRO A 85 -4.85 12.40 15.86
CA PRO A 85 -4.71 11.52 14.70
C PRO A 85 -3.83 12.12 13.59
N LEU A 86 -2.98 11.31 12.97
CA LEU A 86 -2.21 11.66 11.77
C LEU A 86 -2.75 10.88 10.57
N ILE A 87 -3.18 11.61 9.56
CA ILE A 87 -3.63 11.09 8.27
C ILE A 87 -2.49 11.24 7.27
N LEU A 88 -1.93 10.12 6.82
CA LEU A 88 -0.94 10.07 5.75
C LEU A 88 -1.65 9.81 4.43
N SER A 89 -1.37 10.62 3.40
CA SER A 89 -1.95 10.42 2.07
C SER A 89 -0.92 10.52 0.95
N MET A 90 -1.01 9.64 -0.06
CA MET A 90 -0.05 9.61 -1.17
C MET A 90 -0.62 8.90 -2.40
N GLY A 91 -0.23 9.37 -3.59
CA GLY A 91 -0.60 8.79 -4.88
C GLY A 91 0.50 7.97 -5.57
N GLY A 92 1.63 7.70 -4.87
CA GLY A 92 2.85 7.13 -5.46
C GLY A 92 3.85 8.22 -5.86
N SER A 93 5.02 7.83 -6.41
CA SER A 93 6.13 8.75 -6.70
C SER A 93 5.79 9.85 -7.71
N LEU A 94 4.96 9.54 -8.69
CA LEU A 94 4.47 10.53 -9.67
C LEU A 94 3.27 11.32 -9.15
N GLY A 95 2.62 10.85 -8.09
CA GLY A 95 1.35 11.37 -7.62
C GLY A 95 0.15 10.80 -8.37
N ALA A 96 -1.04 11.08 -7.86
CA ALA A 96 -2.31 10.69 -8.47
C ALA A 96 -3.28 11.85 -8.37
N LYS A 97 -3.63 12.44 -9.52
CA LYS A 97 -4.46 13.66 -9.57
C LYS A 97 -5.76 13.50 -8.76
N ALA A 98 -6.47 12.38 -8.94
CA ALA A 98 -7.73 12.15 -8.23
C ALA A 98 -7.56 12.12 -6.70
N ILE A 99 -6.47 11.49 -6.20
CA ILE A 99 -6.15 11.48 -4.76
C ILE A 99 -5.77 12.89 -4.31
N ASN A 100 -4.91 13.58 -5.07
CA ASN A 100 -4.49 14.94 -4.74
C ASN A 100 -5.69 15.89 -4.64
N ASP A 101 -6.60 15.86 -5.63
CA ASP A 101 -7.79 16.71 -5.66
C ASP A 101 -8.72 16.44 -4.46
N ALA A 102 -8.98 15.16 -4.17
CA ALA A 102 -9.83 14.78 -3.03
C ALA A 102 -9.21 15.14 -1.68
N VAL A 103 -7.89 14.93 -1.52
CA VAL A 103 -7.15 15.29 -0.30
C VAL A 103 -7.06 16.81 -0.14
N LYS A 104 -6.84 17.56 -1.24
CA LYS A 104 -6.88 19.03 -1.22
C LYS A 104 -8.22 19.53 -0.67
N HIS A 105 -9.33 19.02 -1.18
CA HIS A 105 -10.67 19.35 -0.69
C HIS A 105 -10.82 19.05 0.80
N MET A 106 -10.41 17.85 1.25
CA MET A 106 -10.47 17.44 2.65
C MET A 106 -9.68 18.39 3.54
N ILE A 107 -8.43 18.71 3.17
CA ILE A 107 -7.59 19.64 3.94
C ILE A 107 -8.26 21.02 4.03
N LEU A 108 -8.69 21.61 2.90
CA LEU A 108 -9.34 22.91 2.89
C LEU A 108 -10.63 22.97 3.72
N SER A 109 -11.36 21.88 3.79
CA SER A 109 -12.60 21.82 4.58
C SER A 109 -12.38 21.60 6.09
N ARG A 110 -11.19 21.12 6.51
CA ARG A 110 -10.93 20.68 7.89
C ARG A 110 -9.72 21.32 8.59
N TYR A 111 -8.82 22.01 7.88
CA TYR A 111 -7.58 22.52 8.51
C TYR A 111 -7.82 23.48 9.68
N LYS A 112 -8.95 24.20 9.70
CA LYS A 112 -9.29 25.12 10.79
C LYS A 112 -9.63 24.41 12.10
N ASP A 113 -10.09 23.17 12.03
CA ASP A 113 -10.53 22.40 13.21
C ASP A 113 -9.34 21.96 14.06
N LYS A 114 -8.15 21.85 13.48
CA LYS A 114 -6.89 21.44 14.13
C LYS A 114 -6.97 20.12 14.93
N ASN A 115 -7.97 19.28 14.64
CA ASN A 115 -8.22 18.04 15.36
C ASN A 115 -7.35 16.88 14.86
N CYS A 116 -6.74 17.02 13.68
CA CYS A 116 -5.90 16.02 13.03
C CYS A 116 -4.66 16.66 12.44
N TYR A 117 -3.63 15.85 12.26
CA TYR A 117 -2.51 16.14 11.38
C TYR A 117 -2.77 15.56 10.00
N TYR A 118 -2.35 16.30 8.96
CA TYR A 118 -2.39 15.89 7.58
C TYR A 118 -0.98 15.88 7.01
N LEU A 119 -0.49 14.73 6.60
CA LEU A 119 0.76 14.60 5.86
C LEU A 119 0.45 14.09 4.46
N HIS A 120 0.64 14.94 3.45
CA HIS A 120 0.32 14.59 2.08
C HIS A 120 1.54 14.67 1.17
N ALA A 121 1.78 13.57 0.42
CA ALA A 121 2.76 13.53 -0.66
C ALA A 121 2.07 13.70 -2.01
N THR A 122 2.30 14.84 -2.66
CA THR A 122 1.64 15.20 -3.93
C THR A 122 2.18 14.40 -5.12
N GLY A 123 3.42 13.90 -5.03
CA GLY A 123 4.18 13.37 -6.16
C GLY A 123 4.66 14.46 -7.11
N SER A 124 5.60 14.12 -8.00
CA SER A 124 6.23 15.07 -8.90
C SER A 124 5.25 15.79 -9.85
N ASN A 125 4.18 15.10 -10.29
CA ASN A 125 3.16 15.70 -11.15
C ASN A 125 2.15 16.55 -10.36
N GLY A 126 2.19 16.53 -9.04
CA GLY A 126 1.29 17.26 -8.16
C GLY A 126 1.96 18.42 -7.40
N ALA A 127 3.22 18.74 -7.67
CA ALA A 127 3.98 19.76 -6.92
C ALA A 127 3.27 21.14 -6.88
N GLY A 128 2.58 21.54 -7.95
CA GLY A 128 1.80 22.79 -7.98
C GLY A 128 0.68 22.88 -6.94
N MET A 129 0.19 21.74 -6.42
CA MET A 129 -0.81 21.73 -5.35
C MET A 129 -0.27 22.35 -4.05
N ILE A 130 1.04 22.23 -3.79
CA ILE A 130 1.68 22.84 -2.61
C ILE A 130 1.58 24.35 -2.67
N ASP A 131 1.89 24.93 -3.84
CA ASP A 131 1.81 26.37 -4.06
C ASP A 131 0.35 26.87 -3.99
N GLU A 132 -0.59 26.10 -4.52
CA GLU A 132 -2.01 26.43 -4.46
C GLU A 132 -2.52 26.45 -3.01
N LEU A 133 -2.25 25.40 -2.24
CA LEU A 133 -2.66 25.32 -0.83
C LEU A 133 -1.97 26.37 0.02
N SER A 134 -0.71 26.70 -0.26
CA SER A 134 0.03 27.74 0.48
C SER A 134 -0.51 29.17 0.28
N LYS A 135 -1.32 29.39 -0.77
CA LYS A 135 -2.04 30.66 -0.98
C LYS A 135 -3.31 30.76 -0.13
N GLU A 136 -3.93 29.61 0.19
CA GLU A 136 -5.17 29.52 0.94
C GLU A 136 -4.97 29.27 2.43
N ILE A 137 -3.87 28.59 2.77
CA ILE A 137 -3.53 28.20 4.15
C ILE A 137 -2.15 28.75 4.50
N ASP A 138 -2.05 29.54 5.56
CA ASP A 138 -0.74 29.84 6.15
C ASP A 138 -0.19 28.57 6.84
N LEU A 139 0.70 27.87 6.13
CA LEU A 139 1.28 26.61 6.62
C LEU A 139 2.17 26.79 7.85
N LYS A 140 2.66 28.01 8.12
CA LYS A 140 3.45 28.30 9.34
C LYS A 140 2.55 28.33 10.57
N GLU A 141 1.38 28.93 10.46
CA GLU A 141 0.38 28.94 11.52
C GLU A 141 -0.40 27.62 11.64
N ASN A 142 -0.44 26.84 10.56
CA ASN A 142 -1.14 25.57 10.47
C ASN A 142 -0.16 24.39 10.28
N SER A 143 0.83 24.29 11.17
CA SER A 143 1.90 23.28 11.12
C SER A 143 1.41 21.83 11.18
N HIS A 144 0.14 21.59 11.53
CA HIS A 144 -0.51 20.28 11.45
C HIS A 144 -0.86 19.86 10.00
N VAL A 145 -0.73 20.77 9.00
CA VAL A 145 -0.82 20.48 7.56
C VAL A 145 0.59 20.42 6.99
N MET A 146 1.07 19.24 6.70
CA MET A 146 2.40 18.94 6.19
C MET A 146 2.30 18.51 4.73
N LEU A 147 2.81 19.32 3.81
CA LEU A 147 2.81 19.03 2.39
C LEU A 147 4.22 18.74 1.92
N ARG A 148 4.40 17.63 1.21
CA ARG A 148 5.68 17.24 0.62
C ARG A 148 5.48 16.80 -0.83
N GLU A 149 6.40 17.08 -1.71
CA GLU A 149 6.39 16.51 -3.05
C GLU A 149 6.64 15.01 -2.99
N TYR A 150 7.64 14.61 -2.18
CA TYR A 150 8.03 13.21 -1.99
C TYR A 150 8.37 12.93 -0.52
N ILE A 151 8.10 11.70 -0.06
CA ILE A 151 8.45 11.23 1.28
C ILE A 151 9.63 10.27 1.17
N ASN A 152 10.80 10.69 1.67
CA ASN A 152 12.01 9.86 1.72
C ASN A 152 12.05 8.94 2.94
N ASP A 153 11.42 9.37 4.03
CA ASP A 153 11.32 8.73 5.35
C ASP A 153 9.94 8.04 5.52
N MET A 154 9.54 7.24 4.51
CA MET A 154 8.21 6.62 4.47
C MET A 154 7.97 5.67 5.65
N ASP A 155 9.00 4.98 6.13
CA ASP A 155 8.97 4.13 7.31
C ASP A 155 8.51 4.90 8.55
N ARG A 156 9.05 6.10 8.78
CA ARG A 156 8.67 6.98 9.89
C ARG A 156 7.27 7.56 9.69
N CYS A 157 7.00 8.11 8.49
CA CYS A 157 5.70 8.73 8.21
C CYS A 157 4.57 7.70 8.33
N MET A 158 4.75 6.51 7.79
CA MET A 158 3.77 5.44 7.90
C MET A 158 3.67 4.90 9.33
N SER A 159 4.79 4.78 10.07
CA SER A 159 4.78 4.37 11.47
C SER A 159 3.99 5.33 12.34
N ALA A 160 4.17 6.64 12.17
CA ALA A 160 3.46 7.69 12.90
C ALA A 160 1.97 7.77 12.58
N ALA A 161 1.56 7.36 11.37
CA ALA A 161 0.19 7.51 10.87
C ALA A 161 -0.83 6.63 11.60
N ASP A 162 -2.03 7.17 11.79
CA ASP A 162 -3.21 6.46 12.29
C ASP A 162 -4.09 5.96 11.15
N LEU A 163 -4.08 6.64 10.01
CA LEU A 163 -4.81 6.26 8.81
C LEU A 163 -3.96 6.57 7.58
N VAL A 164 -3.90 5.64 6.63
CA VAL A 164 -3.16 5.83 5.37
C VAL A 164 -4.13 5.82 4.19
N ILE A 165 -4.05 6.85 3.32
CA ILE A 165 -4.82 6.96 2.08
C ILE A 165 -3.86 6.81 0.91
N CYS A 166 -4.01 5.75 0.10
CA CYS A 166 -3.03 5.49 -0.96
C CYS A 166 -3.56 4.61 -2.11
N ARG A 167 -2.72 4.45 -3.15
CA ARG A 167 -2.90 3.42 -4.18
C ARG A 167 -2.67 2.02 -3.61
N ALA A 168 -3.25 0.99 -4.26
CA ALA A 168 -3.18 -0.40 -3.83
C ALA A 168 -2.09 -1.21 -4.58
N GLY A 169 -0.89 -0.64 -4.71
CA GLY A 169 0.27 -1.37 -5.22
C GLY A 169 0.70 -2.48 -4.27
N ALA A 170 1.16 -3.61 -4.80
CA ALA A 170 1.52 -4.79 -3.99
C ALA A 170 2.54 -4.48 -2.87
N SER A 171 3.58 -3.67 -3.16
CA SER A 171 4.57 -3.29 -2.15
C SER A 171 3.94 -2.46 -1.03
N THR A 172 3.10 -1.46 -1.39
CA THR A 172 2.40 -0.63 -0.40
C THR A 172 1.46 -1.47 0.47
N ILE A 173 0.72 -2.41 -0.13
CA ILE A 173 -0.14 -3.35 0.60
C ILE A 173 0.69 -4.14 1.63
N SER A 174 1.83 -4.70 1.22
CA SER A 174 2.71 -5.45 2.13
C SER A 174 3.28 -4.57 3.25
N GLU A 175 3.64 -3.31 2.95
CA GLU A 175 4.10 -2.34 3.95
C GLU A 175 2.98 -2.01 4.96
N LEU A 176 1.75 -1.77 4.49
CA LEU A 176 0.58 -1.54 5.35
C LEU A 176 0.30 -2.74 6.27
N GLN A 177 0.39 -3.95 5.74
CA GLN A 177 0.18 -5.19 6.49
C GLN A 177 1.23 -5.37 7.59
N VAL A 178 2.53 -5.28 7.26
CA VAL A 178 3.59 -5.50 8.27
C VAL A 178 3.59 -4.44 9.37
N MET A 179 3.19 -3.22 9.03
CA MET A 179 3.08 -2.12 10.00
C MET A 179 1.72 -2.06 10.71
N GLY A 180 0.76 -2.91 10.31
CA GLY A 180 -0.58 -2.95 10.88
C GLY A 180 -1.34 -1.64 10.70
N LYS A 181 -1.30 -1.04 9.49
CA LYS A 181 -1.89 0.28 9.23
C LYS A 181 -3.29 0.20 8.67
N PRO A 182 -4.28 0.83 9.33
CA PRO A 182 -5.59 1.07 8.73
C PRO A 182 -5.45 1.88 7.46
N SER A 183 -6.21 1.55 6.41
CA SER A 183 -6.06 2.27 5.15
C SER A 183 -7.37 2.49 4.40
N ILE A 184 -7.38 3.58 3.60
CA ILE A 184 -8.32 3.81 2.52
C ILE A 184 -7.54 3.59 1.22
N LEU A 185 -7.93 2.57 0.48
CA LEU A 185 -7.25 2.14 -0.73
C LEU A 185 -8.01 2.60 -1.97
N ILE A 186 -7.31 3.33 -2.83
CA ILE A 186 -7.85 3.87 -4.07
C ILE A 186 -7.08 3.24 -5.24
N PRO A 187 -7.57 2.11 -5.79
CA PRO A 187 -6.90 1.41 -6.88
C PRO A 187 -6.70 2.29 -8.11
N TYR A 188 -5.55 2.13 -8.78
CA TYR A 188 -5.32 2.77 -10.07
C TYR A 188 -6.18 2.09 -11.16
N PRO A 189 -7.09 2.82 -11.83
CA PRO A 189 -8.10 2.20 -12.71
C PRO A 189 -7.51 1.60 -13.99
N TYR A 190 -6.33 2.04 -14.40
CA TYR A 190 -5.65 1.54 -15.61
C TYR A 190 -4.54 0.52 -15.28
N ALA A 191 -4.54 -0.04 -14.08
CA ALA A 191 -3.63 -1.10 -13.72
C ALA A 191 -3.91 -2.36 -14.57
N ALA A 192 -2.84 -2.97 -15.11
CA ALA A 192 -2.96 -4.18 -15.91
C ALA A 192 -3.76 -5.26 -15.16
N GLU A 193 -4.69 -5.95 -15.85
CA GLU A 193 -5.55 -6.97 -15.24
C GLU A 193 -6.32 -6.46 -14.00
N ASN A 194 -6.45 -5.13 -13.83
CA ASN A 194 -7.08 -4.50 -12.65
C ASN A 194 -6.49 -4.98 -11.31
N HIS A 195 -5.20 -5.35 -11.29
CA HIS A 195 -4.56 -6.00 -10.14
C HIS A 195 -4.63 -5.16 -8.86
N GLN A 196 -4.60 -3.81 -8.94
CA GLN A 196 -4.72 -2.96 -7.76
C GLN A 196 -6.10 -3.05 -7.10
N TYR A 197 -7.16 -3.22 -7.89
CA TYR A 197 -8.50 -3.46 -7.34
C TYR A 197 -8.55 -4.76 -6.53
N TYR A 198 -8.00 -5.85 -7.07
CA TYR A 198 -7.96 -7.13 -6.36
C TYR A 198 -7.09 -7.08 -5.12
N ASN A 199 -5.96 -6.36 -5.15
CA ASN A 199 -5.14 -6.12 -3.96
C ASN A 199 -5.93 -5.38 -2.87
N ALA A 200 -6.62 -4.30 -3.22
CA ALA A 200 -7.45 -3.54 -2.28
C ALA A 200 -8.63 -4.35 -1.76
N LYS A 201 -9.26 -5.13 -2.65
CA LYS A 201 -10.39 -5.98 -2.30
C LYS A 201 -10.00 -7.06 -1.27
N ASP A 202 -8.82 -7.66 -1.41
CA ASP A 202 -8.32 -8.66 -0.45
C ASP A 202 -8.25 -8.08 0.97
N LEU A 203 -7.73 -6.84 1.14
CA LEU A 203 -7.73 -6.18 2.43
C LEU A 203 -9.14 -5.78 2.91
N ALA A 204 -9.98 -5.29 2.01
CA ALA A 204 -11.34 -4.87 2.34
C ALA A 204 -12.21 -6.04 2.79
N ASP A 205 -12.15 -7.17 2.09
CA ASP A 205 -12.87 -8.40 2.43
C ASP A 205 -12.44 -8.97 3.79
N ASN A 206 -11.20 -8.70 4.21
CA ASN A 206 -10.66 -9.06 5.53
C ASN A 206 -10.87 -7.98 6.60
N ASN A 207 -11.68 -6.95 6.34
CA ASN A 207 -11.90 -5.82 7.24
C ASN A 207 -10.59 -5.15 7.70
N ALA A 208 -9.62 -5.01 6.80
CA ALA A 208 -8.32 -4.38 7.03
C ALA A 208 -8.19 -3.00 6.35
N ALA A 209 -9.10 -2.68 5.43
CA ALA A 209 -9.12 -1.42 4.69
C ALA A 209 -10.52 -1.04 4.23
N VAL A 210 -10.67 0.24 3.82
CA VAL A 210 -11.79 0.71 3.00
C VAL A 210 -11.31 0.78 1.56
N LEU A 211 -12.08 0.22 0.62
CA LEU A 211 -11.83 0.33 -0.82
C LEU A 211 -12.75 1.40 -1.42
N ILE A 212 -12.17 2.35 -2.16
CA ILE A 212 -12.90 3.35 -2.95
C ILE A 212 -12.37 3.29 -4.37
N GLU A 213 -13.20 2.95 -5.34
CA GLU A 213 -12.79 3.04 -6.74
C GLU A 213 -12.63 4.51 -7.16
N GLU A 214 -11.63 4.81 -7.99
CA GLU A 214 -11.33 6.21 -8.37
C GLU A 214 -12.53 6.93 -9.02
N LYS A 215 -13.39 6.23 -9.74
CA LYS A 215 -14.62 6.80 -10.34
C LYS A 215 -15.64 7.27 -9.29
N ASP A 216 -15.56 6.73 -8.07
CA ASP A 216 -16.45 7.03 -6.95
C ASP A 216 -15.77 7.94 -5.91
N LEU A 217 -14.55 8.41 -6.19
CA LEU A 217 -13.78 9.28 -5.31
C LEU A 217 -14.08 10.75 -5.61
N ASP A 218 -14.53 11.46 -4.60
CA ASP A 218 -14.57 12.90 -4.54
C ASP A 218 -14.13 13.40 -3.15
N GLY A 219 -13.95 14.70 -3.01
CA GLY A 219 -13.45 15.28 -1.77
C GLY A 219 -14.43 15.19 -0.61
N GLU A 220 -15.73 15.31 -0.86
CA GLU A 220 -16.77 15.25 0.19
C GLU A 220 -16.86 13.82 0.73
N LYS A 221 -16.92 12.82 -0.16
CA LYS A 221 -16.98 11.41 0.21
C LYS A 221 -15.73 10.97 0.97
N LEU A 222 -14.55 11.39 0.50
CA LEU A 222 -13.30 11.08 1.20
C LEU A 222 -13.32 11.68 2.61
N THR A 223 -13.69 12.96 2.73
CA THR A 223 -13.79 13.65 4.03
C THR A 223 -14.75 12.94 4.97
N ALA A 224 -15.96 12.59 4.50
CA ALA A 224 -16.94 11.90 5.32
C ALA A 224 -16.47 10.52 5.82
N ILE A 225 -15.78 9.75 4.95
CA ILE A 225 -15.21 8.44 5.33
C ILE A 225 -14.09 8.62 6.35
N VAL A 226 -13.20 9.59 6.14
CA VAL A 226 -12.12 9.89 7.09
C VAL A 226 -12.69 10.31 8.44
N ASP A 227 -13.65 11.25 8.47
CA ASP A 227 -14.29 11.70 9.71
C ASP A 227 -14.94 10.52 10.46
N LEU A 228 -15.63 9.62 9.74
CA LEU A 228 -16.22 8.40 10.33
C LEU A 228 -15.16 7.48 10.94
N LEU A 229 -14.03 7.30 10.28
CA LEU A 229 -12.97 6.41 10.75
C LEU A 229 -12.22 7.00 11.93
N ILE A 230 -11.83 8.28 11.89
CA ILE A 230 -11.08 8.91 12.98
C ILE A 230 -11.93 9.15 14.23
N SER A 231 -13.26 9.27 14.09
CA SER A 231 -14.18 9.33 15.24
C SER A 231 -14.38 7.96 15.92
N ASN A 232 -13.91 6.87 15.32
CA ASN A 232 -14.02 5.51 15.84
C ASN A 232 -12.64 4.83 15.89
N MET A 233 -11.84 5.20 16.89
CA MET A 233 -10.48 4.68 17.07
C MET A 233 -10.44 3.16 17.27
N ASP A 234 -11.47 2.56 17.86
CA ASP A 234 -11.55 1.10 18.02
C ASP A 234 -11.66 0.41 16.66
N LYS A 235 -12.44 0.98 15.74
CA LYS A 235 -12.54 0.46 14.36
C LYS A 235 -11.23 0.60 13.61
N LEU A 236 -10.54 1.75 13.74
CA LEU A 236 -9.20 1.92 13.15
C LEU A 236 -8.21 0.88 13.70
N LYS A 237 -8.20 0.70 15.00
CA LYS A 237 -7.35 -0.32 15.66
C LYS A 237 -7.65 -1.71 15.12
N GLN A 238 -8.92 -2.08 15.01
CA GLN A 238 -9.34 -3.37 14.45
C GLN A 238 -8.86 -3.55 13.01
N PHE A 239 -8.98 -2.52 12.16
CA PHE A 239 -8.47 -2.56 10.77
C PHE A 239 -6.96 -2.81 10.75
N GLY A 240 -6.19 -2.10 11.59
CA GLY A 240 -4.75 -2.29 11.70
C GLY A 240 -4.38 -3.69 12.18
N GLU A 241 -5.07 -4.23 13.19
CA GLU A 241 -4.86 -5.58 13.69
C GLU A 241 -5.18 -6.64 12.62
N ASN A 242 -6.23 -6.43 11.84
CA ASN A 242 -6.59 -7.33 10.74
C ASN A 242 -5.55 -7.26 9.60
N ALA A 243 -5.09 -6.07 9.23
CA ALA A 243 -3.98 -5.92 8.29
C ALA A 243 -2.73 -6.67 8.76
N LYS A 244 -2.38 -6.54 10.04
CA LYS A 244 -1.22 -7.20 10.63
C LYS A 244 -1.33 -8.73 10.64
N LYS A 245 -2.53 -9.29 10.81
CA LYS A 245 -2.76 -10.75 10.73
C LYS A 245 -2.50 -11.31 9.32
N MET A 246 -2.63 -10.49 8.27
CA MET A 246 -2.35 -10.87 6.89
C MET A 246 -0.86 -10.73 6.53
N ALA A 247 -0.04 -10.13 7.39
CA ALA A 247 1.34 -9.83 7.12
C ALA A 247 2.24 -11.07 7.08
N VAL A 248 3.19 -11.07 6.15
CA VAL A 248 4.31 -12.01 6.11
C VAL A 248 5.59 -11.23 6.35
N THR A 249 6.18 -11.37 7.53
CA THR A 249 7.35 -10.59 7.95
C THR A 249 8.69 -11.23 7.57
N ASP A 250 8.69 -12.52 7.27
CA ASP A 250 9.83 -13.37 6.91
C ASP A 250 9.88 -13.71 5.40
N ALA A 251 9.28 -12.85 4.55
CA ALA A 251 9.13 -13.13 3.12
C ALA A 251 10.46 -13.43 2.41
N SER A 252 11.53 -12.68 2.72
CA SER A 252 12.85 -12.91 2.12
C SER A 252 13.40 -14.31 2.45
N GLU A 253 13.23 -14.76 3.68
CA GLU A 253 13.64 -16.09 4.12
C GLU A 253 12.85 -17.20 3.42
N ARG A 254 11.52 -17.06 3.36
CA ARG A 254 10.64 -18.02 2.66
C ARG A 254 10.98 -18.14 1.19
N ILE A 255 11.22 -17.01 0.50
CA ILE A 255 11.63 -17.00 -0.91
C ILE A 255 12.98 -17.71 -1.08
N THR A 256 13.96 -17.40 -0.22
CA THR A 256 15.29 -18.02 -0.26
C THR A 256 15.19 -19.54 -0.08
N ASN A 257 14.42 -19.99 0.89
CA ASN A 257 14.21 -21.42 1.14
C ASN A 257 13.57 -22.10 -0.07
N CYS A 258 12.53 -21.50 -0.68
CA CYS A 258 11.93 -22.02 -1.89
C CYS A 258 12.92 -22.16 -3.07
N ILE A 259 13.83 -21.20 -3.21
CA ILE A 259 14.86 -21.24 -4.25
C ILE A 259 15.88 -22.34 -3.95
N CYS A 260 16.35 -22.46 -2.71
CA CYS A 260 17.29 -23.50 -2.29
C CYS A 260 16.74 -24.91 -2.47
N GLU A 261 15.42 -25.11 -2.32
CA GLU A 261 14.80 -26.42 -2.54
C GLU A 261 14.83 -26.89 -4.01
N ILE A 262 14.80 -25.99 -4.98
CA ILE A 262 14.76 -26.34 -6.40
C ILE A 262 16.15 -26.38 -7.05
N VAL A 263 17.18 -25.85 -6.38
CA VAL A 263 18.57 -25.82 -6.91
C VAL A 263 19.39 -27.05 -6.46
N LYS A 264 18.81 -27.86 -5.55
CA LYS A 264 19.42 -29.14 -5.14
C LYS A 264 19.23 -30.17 -6.25
#